data_8c219761585e79a65c2dca0517c620ae
#
_entry.id   8c219761585e79a65c2dca0517c620ae
#
_cell.length_a   1.000
_cell.length_b   1.000
_cell.length_c   1.000
_cell.angle_alpha   90.00
_cell.angle_beta   90.00
_cell.angle_gamma   90.00
#
_symmetry.space_group_name_H-M   'P 1'
#
loop_
_entity.id
_entity.type
_entity.pdbx_description
1 polymer ?
#
loop_
_entity_poly.entity_id
_entity_poly.type
_entity_poly.pdbx_seq_one_letter_code
_entity_poly.pdbx_strand_id
1 'polypeptide(L)'
;MGHRYGDSEKFYQAVRQMDNQMGRLWRAIRFREKNFNEDWLVVITTDHGRDAQTGQGHGGQLDRECATWIVTNAQDRTAQFQATPGIVDVMPTLARHLDIALPKEQSFEIDGIPFAGPLSIIQSTVDKKGDKLLLTWKAVEPLSQVRVWLSITDLFRESGRDSYLFLGEVAAQEEKAEFDLSKIPSPFYKVVLEGENNNLSSWVVEAKATTGKKP
;
A
#
# COMPACT_ATOMS: atom_id res chain seq x y z
N MET A 1 25.19 8.39 -3.86
CA MET A 1 25.51 9.25 -5.03
C MET A 1 24.62 10.49 -5.09
N GLY A 2 23.31 10.36 -5.05
CA GLY A 2 22.36 11.47 -5.20
C GLY A 2 22.57 12.59 -4.18
N HIS A 3 22.61 12.31 -2.86
CA HIS A 3 22.87 13.32 -1.83
C HIS A 3 24.13 14.15 -2.04
N ARG A 4 25.15 13.58 -2.67
CA ARG A 4 26.42 14.27 -2.88
C ARG A 4 26.48 15.04 -4.19
N TYR A 5 25.82 14.54 -5.23
CA TYR A 5 26.02 15.05 -6.59
C TYR A 5 24.73 15.55 -7.26
N GLY A 6 23.57 15.37 -6.62
CA GLY A 6 22.28 15.77 -7.16
C GLY A 6 22.05 15.19 -8.58
N ASP A 7 21.35 15.94 -9.40
CA ASP A 7 21.05 15.60 -10.79
C ASP A 7 22.25 15.94 -11.71
N SER A 8 23.37 15.29 -11.49
CA SER A 8 24.62 15.53 -12.22
C SER A 8 25.00 14.36 -13.11
N GLU A 9 25.94 14.59 -14.02
CA GLU A 9 26.50 13.52 -14.87
C GLU A 9 27.13 12.37 -14.06
N LYS A 10 27.72 12.67 -12.89
CA LYS A 10 28.23 11.63 -11.99
C LYS A 10 27.14 10.74 -11.42
N PHE A 11 25.98 11.32 -11.12
CA PHE A 11 24.81 10.56 -10.70
C PHE A 11 24.31 9.65 -11.83
N TYR A 12 24.16 10.18 -13.03
CA TYR A 12 23.71 9.39 -14.18
C TYR A 12 24.71 8.30 -14.60
N GLN A 13 26.01 8.53 -14.41
CA GLN A 13 27.02 7.47 -14.59
C GLN A 13 26.82 6.34 -13.56
N ALA A 14 26.50 6.67 -12.31
CA ALA A 14 26.19 5.64 -11.31
C ALA A 14 24.92 4.86 -11.66
N VAL A 15 23.87 5.53 -12.17
CA VAL A 15 22.65 4.85 -12.66
C VAL A 15 23.00 3.86 -13.78
N ARG A 16 23.78 4.26 -14.78
CA ARG A 16 24.23 3.36 -15.86
C ARG A 16 25.05 2.16 -15.35
N GLN A 17 25.88 2.37 -14.31
CA GLN A 17 26.63 1.27 -13.69
C GLN A 17 25.69 0.29 -12.97
N MET A 18 24.67 0.80 -12.24
CA MET A 18 23.65 -0.04 -11.61
C MET A 18 22.83 -0.83 -12.65
N ASP A 19 22.44 -0.21 -13.76
CA ASP A 19 21.74 -0.88 -14.85
C ASP A 19 22.57 -2.05 -15.42
N ASN A 20 23.86 -1.84 -15.66
CA ASN A 20 24.75 -2.92 -16.08
C ASN A 20 24.85 -4.07 -15.06
N GLN A 21 24.85 -3.76 -13.77
CA GLN A 21 24.82 -4.78 -12.72
C GLN A 21 23.49 -5.54 -12.71
N MET A 22 22.36 -4.83 -12.82
CA MET A 22 21.05 -5.45 -12.96
C MET A 22 20.95 -6.34 -14.19
N GLY A 23 21.52 -5.93 -15.33
CA GLY A 23 21.61 -6.77 -16.52
C GLY A 23 22.39 -8.08 -16.28
N ARG A 24 23.42 -8.08 -15.42
CA ARG A 24 24.15 -9.30 -15.02
C ARG A 24 23.28 -10.20 -14.14
N LEU A 25 22.60 -9.63 -13.13
CA LEU A 25 21.66 -10.37 -12.27
C LEU A 25 20.53 -10.98 -13.09
N TRP A 26 19.94 -10.20 -13.99
CA TRP A 26 18.87 -10.66 -14.86
C TRP A 26 19.29 -11.87 -15.70
N ARG A 27 20.48 -11.86 -16.30
CA ARG A 27 21.01 -13.04 -17.03
C ARG A 27 21.18 -14.26 -16.13
N ALA A 28 21.62 -14.06 -14.88
CA ALA A 28 21.75 -15.17 -13.91
C ALA A 28 20.39 -15.73 -13.53
N ILE A 29 19.38 -14.88 -13.27
CA ILE A 29 18.01 -15.29 -13.00
C ILE A 29 17.45 -16.09 -14.18
N ARG A 30 17.53 -15.58 -15.40
CA ARG A 30 17.05 -16.29 -16.60
C ARG A 30 17.75 -17.64 -16.80
N PHE A 31 19.04 -17.74 -16.47
CA PHE A 31 19.76 -19.02 -16.49
C PHE A 31 19.19 -19.99 -15.45
N ARG A 32 18.90 -19.53 -14.23
CA ARG A 32 18.34 -20.34 -13.16
C ARG A 32 16.92 -20.82 -13.46
N GLU A 33 16.05 -19.93 -13.91
CA GLU A 33 14.70 -20.27 -14.36
C GLU A 33 14.73 -21.39 -15.42
N LYS A 34 15.59 -21.23 -16.43
CA LYS A 34 15.69 -22.17 -17.54
C LYS A 34 16.25 -23.55 -17.14
N ASN A 35 17.21 -23.60 -16.22
CA ASN A 35 17.95 -24.84 -15.93
C ASN A 35 17.55 -25.52 -14.64
N PHE A 36 16.88 -24.82 -13.73
CA PHE A 36 16.51 -25.33 -12.40
C PHE A 36 15.02 -25.26 -12.12
N ASN A 37 14.20 -24.80 -13.08
CA ASN A 37 12.75 -24.62 -12.93
C ASN A 37 12.37 -23.78 -11.72
N GLU A 38 13.14 -22.72 -11.48
CA GLU A 38 12.88 -21.75 -10.41
C GLU A 38 11.95 -20.65 -10.92
N ASP A 39 11.09 -20.15 -10.03
CA ASP A 39 10.23 -18.98 -10.29
C ASP A 39 10.77 -17.78 -9.51
N TRP A 40 11.19 -16.74 -10.23
CA TRP A 40 11.81 -15.55 -9.67
C TRP A 40 10.94 -14.31 -9.88
N LEU A 41 10.49 -13.71 -8.80
CA LEU A 41 9.94 -12.36 -8.84
C LEU A 41 11.06 -11.33 -8.67
N VAL A 42 11.17 -10.45 -9.64
CA VAL A 42 12.09 -9.31 -9.61
C VAL A 42 11.29 -8.03 -9.44
N VAL A 43 11.65 -7.24 -8.44
CA VAL A 43 11.10 -5.91 -8.22
C VAL A 43 12.26 -4.92 -8.09
N ILE A 44 12.27 -3.91 -8.92
CA ILE A 44 13.24 -2.82 -8.90
C ILE A 44 12.47 -1.53 -8.63
N THR A 45 12.86 -0.81 -7.61
CA THR A 45 12.21 0.45 -7.22
C THR A 45 13.20 1.43 -6.60
N THR A 46 12.76 2.65 -6.38
CA THR A 46 13.43 3.63 -5.50
C THR A 46 12.67 3.73 -4.19
N ASP A 47 13.36 4.07 -3.13
CA ASP A 47 12.78 4.31 -1.80
C ASP A 47 11.97 5.63 -1.77
N HIS A 48 12.45 6.66 -2.46
CA HIS A 48 11.82 7.99 -2.57
C HIS A 48 12.38 8.75 -3.77
N GLY A 49 11.76 9.87 -4.10
CA GLY A 49 12.27 10.84 -5.06
C GLY A 49 13.23 11.85 -4.42
N ARG A 50 13.41 13.02 -5.06
CA ARG A 50 14.34 14.05 -4.60
C ARG A 50 13.78 15.44 -4.84
N ASP A 51 14.33 16.45 -4.12
CA ASP A 51 13.98 17.85 -4.33
C ASP A 51 14.17 18.27 -5.79
N ALA A 52 13.33 19.21 -6.23
CA ALA A 52 13.32 19.65 -7.62
C ALA A 52 14.44 20.66 -7.96
N GLN A 53 15.08 21.25 -6.95
CA GLN A 53 16.07 22.32 -7.15
C GLN A 53 17.47 21.78 -7.33
N THR A 54 17.89 20.89 -6.45
CA THR A 54 19.26 20.38 -6.43
C THR A 54 19.36 18.88 -6.74
N GLY A 55 18.26 18.14 -6.54
CA GLY A 55 18.25 16.69 -6.57
C GLY A 55 19.08 16.05 -5.45
N GLN A 56 19.46 16.81 -4.41
CA GLN A 56 20.30 16.32 -3.30
C GLN A 56 19.48 16.00 -2.05
N GLY A 57 18.45 16.80 -1.77
CA GLY A 57 17.59 16.66 -0.61
C GLY A 57 16.39 15.74 -0.87
N HIS A 58 15.73 15.36 0.22
CA HIS A 58 14.45 14.66 0.26
C HIS A 58 13.79 14.86 1.62
N GLY A 59 12.57 14.36 1.80
CA GLY A 59 11.81 14.41 3.06
C GLY A 59 10.73 15.48 3.09
N GLY A 60 10.59 16.26 2.00
CA GLY A 60 9.42 17.09 1.75
C GLY A 60 8.23 16.26 1.23
N GLN A 61 7.13 16.95 0.92
CA GLN A 61 5.89 16.36 0.42
C GLN A 61 5.57 16.82 -1.01
N LEU A 62 6.57 17.29 -1.76
CA LEU A 62 6.41 17.65 -3.17
C LEU A 62 6.34 16.41 -4.04
N ASP A 63 5.59 16.47 -5.13
CA ASP A 63 5.36 15.35 -6.04
C ASP A 63 6.66 14.64 -6.45
N ARG A 64 7.71 15.40 -6.76
CA ARG A 64 9.00 14.82 -7.14
C ARG A 64 9.70 14.08 -5.98
N GLU A 65 9.53 14.53 -4.73
CA GLU A 65 10.12 13.89 -3.56
C GLU A 65 9.36 12.61 -3.17
N CYS A 66 8.04 12.61 -3.36
CA CYS A 66 7.18 11.46 -3.11
C CYS A 66 7.16 10.46 -4.28
N ALA A 67 7.67 10.86 -5.47
CA ALA A 67 7.63 10.02 -6.65
C ALA A 67 8.56 8.81 -6.52
N THR A 68 8.01 7.62 -6.75
CA THR A 68 8.74 6.37 -6.91
C THR A 68 8.35 5.71 -8.24
N TRP A 69 9.03 4.65 -8.60
CA TRP A 69 8.70 3.82 -9.76
C TRP A 69 8.95 2.36 -9.44
N ILE A 70 8.23 1.48 -10.10
CA ILE A 70 8.37 0.04 -9.94
C ILE A 70 8.53 -0.61 -11.31
N VAL A 71 9.56 -1.44 -11.46
CA VAL A 71 9.76 -2.34 -12.59
C VAL A 71 9.72 -3.78 -12.09
N THR A 72 8.95 -4.64 -12.75
CA THR A 72 8.81 -6.03 -12.34
C THR A 72 8.66 -6.96 -13.54
N ASN A 73 9.03 -8.23 -13.36
CA ASN A 73 8.78 -9.31 -14.30
C ASN A 73 7.46 -10.06 -14.01
N ALA A 74 6.69 -9.68 -12.99
CA ALA A 74 5.40 -10.29 -12.70
C ALA A 74 4.50 -10.32 -13.95
N GLN A 75 3.91 -11.48 -14.26
CA GLN A 75 3.06 -11.66 -15.44
C GLN A 75 1.59 -11.35 -15.14
N ASP A 76 1.15 -11.65 -13.93
CA ASP A 76 -0.22 -11.53 -13.41
C ASP A 76 -0.45 -10.18 -12.69
N ARG A 77 0.04 -9.08 -13.30
CA ARG A 77 -0.10 -7.73 -12.75
C ARG A 77 -1.55 -7.32 -12.59
N THR A 78 -1.87 -6.80 -11.42
CA THR A 78 -3.22 -6.38 -11.04
C THR A 78 -3.58 -4.99 -11.59
N ALA A 79 -4.86 -4.60 -11.46
CA ALA A 79 -5.29 -3.23 -11.71
C ALA A 79 -4.56 -2.21 -10.82
N GLN A 80 -4.13 -2.59 -9.61
CA GLN A 80 -3.31 -1.76 -8.73
C GLN A 80 -1.98 -1.35 -9.39
N PHE A 81 -1.32 -2.29 -10.06
CA PHE A 81 -0.07 -1.98 -10.78
C PHE A 81 -0.29 -0.99 -11.92
N GLN A 82 -1.43 -1.06 -12.60
CA GLN A 82 -1.77 -0.15 -13.71
C GLN A 82 -2.20 1.23 -13.23
N ALA A 83 -2.74 1.33 -12.02
CA ALA A 83 -3.18 2.60 -11.44
C ALA A 83 -1.99 3.42 -10.93
N THR A 84 -1.58 3.21 -9.70
CA THR A 84 -0.45 3.94 -9.10
C THR A 84 0.12 3.08 -7.97
N PRO A 85 0.97 2.10 -8.27
CA PRO A 85 1.58 1.28 -7.24
C PRO A 85 2.52 2.13 -6.37
N GLY A 86 2.43 1.94 -5.06
CA GLY A 86 3.32 2.55 -4.08
C GLY A 86 4.40 1.60 -3.59
N ILE A 87 5.43 2.14 -2.93
CA ILE A 87 6.47 1.31 -2.31
C ILE A 87 5.91 0.37 -1.24
N VAL A 88 4.82 0.76 -0.61
CA VAL A 88 4.11 -0.07 0.39
C VAL A 88 3.52 -1.35 -0.20
N ASP A 89 3.27 -1.38 -1.51
CA ASP A 89 2.72 -2.53 -2.24
C ASP A 89 3.75 -3.64 -2.48
N VAL A 90 5.05 -3.33 -2.34
CA VAL A 90 6.14 -4.28 -2.59
C VAL A 90 6.09 -5.44 -1.61
N MET A 91 5.99 -5.14 -0.31
CA MET A 91 6.05 -6.17 0.73
C MET A 91 4.90 -7.19 0.62
N PRO A 92 3.61 -6.80 0.52
CA PRO A 92 2.54 -7.78 0.39
C PRO A 92 2.60 -8.55 -0.95
N THR A 93 3.17 -7.96 -2.00
CA THR A 93 3.40 -8.68 -3.27
C THR A 93 4.46 -9.75 -3.10
N LEU A 94 5.59 -9.45 -2.43
CA LEU A 94 6.64 -10.43 -2.16
C LEU A 94 6.15 -11.56 -1.24
N ALA A 95 5.39 -11.22 -0.18
CA ALA A 95 4.82 -12.22 0.73
C ALA A 95 3.93 -13.21 -0.04
N ARG A 96 3.08 -12.70 -0.94
CA ARG A 96 2.23 -13.53 -1.79
C ARG A 96 3.04 -14.43 -2.73
N HIS A 97 4.03 -13.89 -3.44
CA HIS A 97 4.86 -14.67 -4.36
C HIS A 97 5.62 -15.79 -3.65
N LEU A 98 6.04 -15.55 -2.41
CA LEU A 98 6.76 -16.52 -1.59
C LEU A 98 5.84 -17.47 -0.79
N ASP A 99 4.51 -17.37 -0.98
CA ASP A 99 3.49 -18.11 -0.22
C ASP A 99 3.66 -17.96 1.31
N ILE A 100 4.03 -16.75 1.74
CA ILE A 100 4.18 -16.40 3.15
C ILE A 100 2.82 -15.94 3.68
N ALA A 101 2.21 -16.75 4.54
CA ALA A 101 0.99 -16.37 5.24
C ALA A 101 1.28 -15.27 6.27
N LEU A 102 0.69 -14.11 6.06
CA LEU A 102 0.74 -13.01 7.03
C LEU A 102 -0.30 -13.28 8.13
N PRO A 103 0.09 -13.22 9.43
CA PRO A 103 -0.90 -13.29 10.51
C PRO A 103 -1.97 -12.22 10.34
N LYS A 104 -3.23 -12.59 10.54
CA LYS A 104 -4.39 -11.72 10.26
C LYS A 104 -4.26 -10.33 10.88
N GLU A 105 -3.92 -10.26 12.16
CA GLU A 105 -3.78 -9.00 12.88
C GLU A 105 -2.67 -8.10 12.30
N GLN A 106 -1.58 -8.71 11.79
CA GLN A 106 -0.52 -7.97 11.13
C GLN A 106 -0.92 -7.53 9.73
N SER A 107 -1.72 -8.34 9.02
CA SER A 107 -2.20 -7.98 7.69
C SER A 107 -3.10 -6.74 7.68
N PHE A 108 -3.75 -6.44 8.81
CA PHE A 108 -4.57 -5.23 8.99
C PHE A 108 -3.75 -3.95 9.18
N GLU A 109 -2.45 -4.10 9.52
CA GLU A 109 -1.51 -2.99 9.66
C GLU A 109 -0.77 -2.65 8.34
N ILE A 110 -1.02 -3.42 7.29
CA ILE A 110 -0.37 -3.23 5.99
C ILE A 110 -1.24 -2.36 5.11
N ASP A 111 -0.72 -1.18 4.74
CA ASP A 111 -1.42 -0.24 3.84
C ASP A 111 -1.30 -0.64 2.36
N GLY A 112 -0.30 -1.46 2.03
CA GLY A 112 -0.03 -1.87 0.66
C GLY A 112 -1.00 -2.91 0.13
N ILE A 113 -1.28 -2.83 -1.17
CA ILE A 113 -2.09 -3.77 -1.93
C ILE A 113 -1.18 -4.54 -2.88
N PRO A 114 -1.21 -5.88 -2.91
CA PRO A 114 -0.37 -6.61 -3.86
C PRO A 114 -0.61 -6.18 -5.30
N PHE A 115 0.45 -5.89 -6.04
CA PHE A 115 0.36 -5.50 -7.45
C PHE A 115 0.46 -6.70 -8.42
N ALA A 116 0.56 -7.93 -7.89
CA ALA A 116 0.51 -9.17 -8.66
C ALA A 116 -0.35 -10.21 -7.94
N GLY A 117 -1.00 -11.10 -8.71
CA GLY A 117 -1.91 -12.13 -8.26
C GLY A 117 -3.35 -11.65 -8.06
N PRO A 118 -4.25 -12.48 -7.51
CA PRO A 118 -5.66 -12.16 -7.38
C PRO A 118 -5.91 -11.02 -6.37
N LEU A 119 -6.94 -10.20 -6.65
CA LEU A 119 -7.50 -9.20 -5.74
C LEU A 119 -9.00 -9.39 -5.64
N SER A 120 -9.56 -9.23 -4.44
CA SER A 120 -11.01 -9.27 -4.23
C SER A 120 -11.65 -7.89 -4.33
N ILE A 121 -10.99 -6.86 -3.79
CA ILE A 121 -11.51 -5.49 -3.72
C ILE A 121 -10.41 -4.46 -3.98
N ILE A 122 -10.79 -3.31 -4.56
CA ILE A 122 -9.90 -2.17 -4.84
C ILE A 122 -10.62 -0.85 -4.59
N GLN A 123 -9.88 0.26 -4.57
CA GLN A 123 -10.40 1.64 -4.60
C GLN A 123 -11.44 1.94 -3.50
N SER A 124 -11.07 1.68 -2.24
CA SER A 124 -11.95 2.01 -1.12
C SER A 124 -12.01 3.51 -0.85
N THR A 125 -13.18 3.96 -0.38
CA THR A 125 -13.33 5.24 0.31
C THR A 125 -13.97 5.01 1.66
N VAL A 126 -13.58 5.81 2.63
CA VAL A 126 -14.14 5.82 3.98
C VAL A 126 -14.50 7.25 4.34
N ASP A 127 -15.74 7.49 4.72
CA ASP A 127 -16.22 8.80 5.14
C ASP A 127 -17.07 8.65 6.42
N LYS A 128 -17.05 9.66 7.28
CA LYS A 128 -17.89 9.71 8.49
C LYS A 128 -18.80 10.92 8.43
N LYS A 129 -20.11 10.69 8.52
CA LYS A 129 -21.15 11.74 8.54
C LYS A 129 -22.01 11.57 9.80
N GLY A 130 -21.82 12.44 10.78
CA GLY A 130 -22.41 12.26 12.10
C GLY A 130 -21.94 10.94 12.69
N ASP A 131 -22.86 10.11 13.14
CA ASP A 131 -22.58 8.79 13.69
C ASP A 131 -22.55 7.67 12.65
N LYS A 132 -22.61 8.00 11.35
CA LYS A 132 -22.59 7.02 10.26
C LYS A 132 -21.22 6.91 9.65
N LEU A 133 -20.69 5.69 9.55
CA LEU A 133 -19.53 5.32 8.77
C LEU A 133 -20.00 4.86 7.39
N LEU A 134 -19.55 5.54 6.37
CA LEU A 134 -19.90 5.26 4.96
C LEU A 134 -18.68 4.68 4.26
N LEU A 135 -18.85 3.52 3.67
CA LEU A 135 -17.78 2.78 2.99
C LEU A 135 -18.16 2.56 1.54
N THR A 136 -17.19 2.68 0.65
CA THR A 136 -17.32 2.20 -0.73
C THR A 136 -16.06 1.43 -1.12
N TRP A 137 -16.17 0.57 -2.11
CA TRP A 137 -15.07 -0.15 -2.76
C TRP A 137 -15.47 -0.52 -4.18
N LYS A 138 -14.53 -1.06 -4.94
CA LYS A 138 -14.84 -1.78 -6.19
C LYS A 138 -14.57 -3.26 -6.01
N ALA A 139 -15.54 -4.09 -6.34
CA ALA A 139 -15.40 -5.53 -6.37
C ALA A 139 -14.63 -5.97 -7.62
N VAL A 140 -13.56 -6.77 -7.43
CA VAL A 140 -12.87 -7.49 -8.49
C VAL A 140 -13.44 -8.91 -8.56
N GLU A 141 -13.76 -9.49 -7.40
CA GLU A 141 -14.43 -10.77 -7.25
C GLU A 141 -15.81 -10.56 -6.64
N PRO A 142 -16.86 -10.36 -7.46
CA PRO A 142 -18.18 -9.91 -6.98
C PRO A 142 -18.90 -10.95 -6.10
N LEU A 143 -18.56 -12.23 -6.21
CA LEU A 143 -19.17 -13.31 -5.41
C LEU A 143 -18.53 -13.48 -4.02
N SER A 144 -17.45 -12.76 -3.72
CA SER A 144 -16.79 -12.80 -2.42
C SER A 144 -17.54 -11.96 -1.37
N GLN A 145 -17.09 -12.07 -0.13
CA GLN A 145 -17.56 -11.25 1.00
C GLN A 145 -16.49 -10.24 1.40
N VAL A 146 -16.94 -9.10 1.92
CA VAL A 146 -16.09 -8.08 2.53
C VAL A 146 -16.42 -8.01 4.01
N ARG A 147 -15.44 -8.31 4.85
CA ARG A 147 -15.55 -8.15 6.31
C ARG A 147 -15.03 -6.79 6.71
N VAL A 148 -15.78 -6.08 7.53
CA VAL A 148 -15.45 -4.73 7.95
C VAL A 148 -14.98 -4.75 9.40
N TRP A 149 -13.78 -4.20 9.61
CA TRP A 149 -13.13 -4.11 10.91
C TRP A 149 -12.86 -2.64 11.26
N LEU A 150 -12.95 -2.31 12.52
CA LEU A 150 -12.76 -0.96 13.03
C LEU A 150 -11.80 -0.98 14.23
N SER A 151 -10.81 -0.09 14.22
CA SER A 151 -10.03 0.25 15.41
C SER A 151 -10.22 1.72 15.77
N ILE A 152 -10.23 1.99 17.09
CA ILE A 152 -10.20 3.34 17.67
C ILE A 152 -8.86 3.59 18.38
N THR A 153 -7.88 2.72 18.16
CA THR A 153 -6.54 2.79 18.76
C THR A 153 -5.47 3.01 17.68
N ASP A 154 -4.38 3.65 18.06
CA ASP A 154 -3.15 3.82 17.25
C ASP A 154 -1.97 3.35 18.09
N LEU A 155 -1.97 2.06 18.42
CA LEU A 155 -1.00 1.42 19.32
C LEU A 155 0.08 0.63 18.55
N PHE A 156 0.07 0.66 17.23
CA PHE A 156 0.99 -0.14 16.42
C PHE A 156 2.47 0.07 16.82
N ARG A 157 2.87 1.32 17.08
CA ARG A 157 4.25 1.65 17.49
C ARG A 157 4.63 1.09 18.86
N GLU A 158 3.66 0.86 19.74
CA GLU A 158 3.87 0.41 21.10
C GLU A 158 3.77 -1.12 21.23
N SER A 159 2.80 -1.72 20.56
CA SER A 159 2.44 -3.14 20.69
C SER A 159 2.60 -3.95 19.39
N GLY A 160 2.91 -3.31 18.27
CA GLY A 160 3.01 -3.94 16.95
C GLY A 160 1.67 -4.24 16.29
N ARG A 161 0.55 -3.88 16.92
CA ARG A 161 -0.81 -4.06 16.38
C ARG A 161 -1.84 -3.18 17.09
N ASP A 162 -2.93 -2.91 16.39
CA ASP A 162 -4.13 -2.31 16.96
C ASP A 162 -5.15 -3.36 17.40
N SER A 163 -6.17 -2.91 18.15
CA SER A 163 -7.31 -3.75 18.51
C SER A 163 -8.47 -3.49 17.56
N TYR A 164 -8.94 -4.55 16.90
CA TYR A 164 -10.00 -4.44 15.90
C TYR A 164 -11.32 -5.02 16.37
N LEU A 165 -12.39 -4.26 16.18
CA LEU A 165 -13.77 -4.66 16.37
C LEU A 165 -14.36 -5.08 15.03
N PHE A 166 -14.98 -6.24 14.96
CA PHE A 166 -15.75 -6.67 13.80
C PHE A 166 -17.08 -5.92 13.74
N LEU A 167 -17.32 -5.18 12.65
CA LEU A 167 -18.58 -4.45 12.44
C LEU A 167 -19.62 -5.28 11.68
N GLY A 168 -19.19 -6.12 10.76
CA GLY A 168 -20.09 -6.94 9.93
C GLY A 168 -19.46 -7.42 8.63
N GLU A 169 -20.26 -8.15 7.87
CA GLU A 169 -19.89 -8.72 6.58
C GLU A 169 -20.92 -8.31 5.53
N VAL A 170 -20.46 -7.96 4.33
CA VAL A 170 -21.28 -7.49 3.22
C VAL A 170 -20.82 -8.16 1.94
N ALA A 171 -21.75 -8.52 1.05
CA ALA A 171 -21.39 -9.06 -0.26
C ALA A 171 -20.53 -8.05 -1.04
N ALA A 172 -19.43 -8.49 -1.64
CA ALA A 172 -18.50 -7.61 -2.35
C ALA A 172 -19.18 -6.81 -3.48
N GLN A 173 -20.14 -7.41 -4.15
CA GLN A 173 -20.91 -6.80 -5.24
C GLN A 173 -21.77 -5.59 -4.82
N GLU A 174 -22.05 -5.41 -3.51
CA GLU A 174 -22.78 -4.24 -3.04
C GLU A 174 -21.95 -2.94 -3.18
N GLU A 175 -20.64 -3.08 -3.22
CA GLU A 175 -19.66 -1.99 -3.40
C GLU A 175 -19.83 -0.81 -2.42
N LYS A 176 -20.61 -1.00 -1.37
CA LYS A 176 -20.89 -0.02 -0.31
C LYS A 176 -21.37 -0.69 0.96
N ALA A 177 -21.13 -0.02 2.09
CA ALA A 177 -21.72 -0.38 3.38
C ALA A 177 -21.89 0.87 4.24
N GLU A 178 -22.82 0.79 5.20
CA GLU A 178 -23.05 1.82 6.20
C GLU A 178 -23.12 1.16 7.59
N PHE A 179 -22.42 1.74 8.59
CA PHE A 179 -22.44 1.29 9.96
C PHE A 179 -22.72 2.45 10.91
N ASP A 180 -23.46 2.17 11.98
CA ASP A 180 -23.75 3.12 13.06
C ASP A 180 -22.63 3.06 14.11
N LEU A 181 -21.94 4.18 14.31
CA LEU A 181 -20.87 4.36 15.29
C LEU A 181 -21.32 5.11 16.55
N SER A 182 -22.62 5.38 16.73
CA SER A 182 -23.16 6.15 17.89
C SER A 182 -22.72 5.57 19.24
N LYS A 183 -22.47 4.26 19.31
CA LYS A 183 -21.99 3.56 20.51
C LYS A 183 -20.47 3.43 20.60
N ILE A 184 -19.73 3.92 19.59
CA ILE A 184 -18.28 3.81 19.49
C ILE A 184 -17.69 5.20 19.17
N PRO A 185 -17.95 6.21 20.01
CA PRO A 185 -17.45 7.57 19.73
C PRO A 185 -15.92 7.61 19.85
N SER A 186 -15.26 8.14 18.83
CA SER A 186 -13.82 8.35 18.80
C SER A 186 -13.48 9.51 17.86
N PRO A 187 -12.43 10.29 18.14
CA PRO A 187 -11.91 11.29 17.20
C PRO A 187 -11.12 10.67 16.04
N PHE A 188 -10.88 9.36 16.10
CA PHE A 188 -10.04 8.63 15.16
C PHE A 188 -10.61 7.23 14.93
N TYR A 189 -10.65 6.82 13.69
CA TYR A 189 -11.03 5.47 13.31
C TYR A 189 -10.08 4.95 12.25
N LYS A 190 -9.58 3.74 12.43
CA LYS A 190 -8.93 2.95 11.40
C LYS A 190 -9.90 1.88 10.93
N VAL A 191 -10.17 1.83 9.65
CA VAL A 191 -11.11 0.90 9.03
C VAL A 191 -10.36 -0.05 8.13
N VAL A 192 -10.61 -1.34 8.26
CA VAL A 192 -10.08 -2.37 7.37
C VAL A 192 -11.24 -3.08 6.67
N LEU A 193 -11.20 -3.09 5.37
CA LEU A 193 -12.03 -3.92 4.51
C LEU A 193 -11.24 -5.18 4.18
N GLU A 194 -11.60 -6.30 4.78
CA GLU A 194 -10.97 -7.60 4.55
C GLU A 194 -11.71 -8.33 3.44
N GLY A 195 -11.09 -8.43 2.27
CA GLY A 195 -11.52 -9.32 1.20
C GLY A 195 -10.83 -10.67 1.29
N GLU A 196 -11.17 -11.58 0.39
CA GLU A 196 -10.59 -12.93 0.34
C GLU A 196 -9.09 -12.90 0.00
N ASN A 197 -8.70 -12.05 -0.95
CA ASN A 197 -7.34 -12.01 -1.50
C ASN A 197 -6.54 -10.76 -1.12
N ASN A 198 -7.16 -9.74 -0.53
CA ASN A 198 -6.47 -8.54 -0.07
C ASN A 198 -7.31 -7.75 0.91
N ASN A 199 -6.63 -6.92 1.69
CA ASN A 199 -7.23 -5.93 2.58
C ASN A 199 -7.08 -4.52 1.98
N LEU A 200 -7.99 -3.62 2.38
CA LEU A 200 -7.88 -2.19 2.15
C LEU A 200 -8.02 -1.49 3.50
N SER A 201 -7.03 -0.70 3.88
CA SER A 201 -7.07 0.10 5.10
C SER A 201 -7.31 1.57 4.81
N SER A 202 -8.01 2.26 5.69
CA SER A 202 -8.26 3.70 5.58
C SER A 202 -8.44 4.30 6.98
N TRP A 203 -8.11 5.58 7.09
CA TRP A 203 -8.17 6.31 8.33
C TRP A 203 -9.16 7.46 8.24
N VAL A 204 -9.96 7.62 9.28
CA VAL A 204 -10.84 8.78 9.45
C VAL A 204 -10.43 9.51 10.72
N VAL A 205 -10.01 10.75 10.56
CA VAL A 205 -9.65 11.62 11.67
C VAL A 205 -10.63 12.79 11.68
N GLU A 206 -11.36 12.98 12.78
CA GLU A 206 -12.18 14.19 12.91
C GLU A 206 -11.28 15.41 12.99
N ALA A 207 -11.51 16.36 12.08
CA ALA A 207 -10.83 17.64 12.17
C ALA A 207 -11.13 18.27 13.54
N LYS A 208 -10.10 18.49 14.37
CA LYS A 208 -10.27 19.26 15.60
C LYS A 208 -10.89 20.60 15.20
N ALA A 209 -12.08 20.90 15.73
CA ALA A 209 -12.66 22.23 15.59
C ALA A 209 -11.61 23.22 16.09
N THR A 210 -11.03 23.98 15.18
CA THR A 210 -10.15 25.09 15.55
C THR A 210 -11.02 26.09 16.29
N THR A 211 -11.02 26.02 17.62
CA THR A 211 -11.55 27.09 18.45
C THR A 211 -10.70 28.30 18.18
N GLY A 212 -11.13 29.08 17.18
CA GLY A 212 -10.53 30.36 16.85
C GLY A 212 -10.65 31.28 18.04
N LYS A 213 -9.60 31.39 18.86
CA LYS A 213 -9.34 32.62 19.56
C LYS A 213 -8.75 33.57 18.52
N LYS A 214 -9.58 34.46 17.99
CA LYS A 214 -9.09 35.71 17.40
C LYS A 214 -8.35 36.51 18.47
N PRO A 215 -7.24 37.16 18.09
CA PRO A 215 -6.49 38.05 18.96
C PRO A 215 -7.32 39.24 19.43
#